data_041ff2ca6800eece9ee4ae1dda48c687
#
_entry.id   041ff2ca6800eece9ee4ae1dda48c687
#
_cell.length_a   1.000
_cell.length_b   1.000
_cell.length_c   1.000
_cell.angle_alpha   90.00
_cell.angle_beta   90.00
_cell.angle_gamma   90.00
#
_symmetry.space_group_name_H-M   'P 1'
#
loop_
_entity.id
_entity.type
_entity.pdbx_description
1 polymer ?
#
loop_
_entity_poly.entity_id
_entity_poly.type
_entity_poly.pdbx_seq_one_letter_code
_entity_poly.pdbx_strand_id
1 'polypeptide(L)'
;FALVGIGSDAVQWNKVGLIVASWVISPALGGLLAFLMMQSIRKFILNTENPFQNAQKYGPFYVFLLGFVISLVTLFKGLSHLNLDLSVAASFTFALIFGLSIAFIGWLLIRRVTMDPKADRKYHFASVEKIFTPMMIFSACSMAFAHGSNDVANGIGPLAAIVSVINSGGEIAQKSALPLWILVLGGTGIVIGLATLGYRVMKTIGTKITELTPTRGFSAELAAAATVVLASRTGLPVSTTHILVGAVIGVGLARGMGAIDLRVIGKIVVSWVVTLPAGGILAALFFFTLKGIFG
;
A
#
# COMPACT_ATOMS: atom_id res chain seq x y z
N PHE A 1 12.78 13.46 -19.48
CA PHE A 1 12.25 14.05 -20.72
C PHE A 1 12.23 15.58 -20.64
N ALA A 2 11.49 16.21 -19.72
CA ALA A 2 11.37 17.67 -19.62
C ALA A 2 12.74 18.37 -19.52
N LEU A 3 13.63 17.86 -18.66
CA LEU A 3 14.96 18.39 -18.45
C LEU A 3 15.81 18.38 -19.73
N VAL A 4 15.73 17.30 -20.52
CA VAL A 4 16.53 17.09 -21.73
C VAL A 4 15.89 17.72 -22.96
N GLY A 5 14.58 17.75 -23.06
CA GLY A 5 13.81 18.22 -24.20
C GLY A 5 13.50 19.73 -24.19
N ILE A 6 13.32 20.31 -22.99
CA ILE A 6 12.86 21.70 -22.84
C ILE A 6 13.83 22.53 -22.00
N GLY A 7 14.42 21.93 -20.95
CA GLY A 7 15.36 22.60 -20.04
C GLY A 7 14.93 22.55 -18.58
N SER A 8 15.76 23.08 -17.69
CA SER A 8 15.56 23.05 -16.23
C SER A 8 14.29 23.79 -15.77
N ASP A 9 13.89 24.83 -16.50
CA ASP A 9 12.78 25.71 -16.14
C ASP A 9 11.41 25.04 -16.34
N ALA A 10 11.36 24.00 -17.17
CA ALA A 10 10.17 23.16 -17.35
C ALA A 10 9.92 22.17 -16.18
N VAL A 11 10.88 22.05 -15.24
CA VAL A 11 10.81 21.12 -14.12
C VAL A 11 10.29 21.81 -12.86
N GLN A 12 9.23 21.28 -12.28
CA GLN A 12 8.69 21.78 -11.00
C GLN A 12 9.54 21.25 -9.83
N TRP A 13 10.68 21.87 -9.55
CA TRP A 13 11.64 21.44 -8.53
C TRP A 13 11.05 21.27 -7.14
N ASN A 14 10.09 22.12 -6.76
CA ASN A 14 9.36 21.97 -5.49
C ASN A 14 8.62 20.61 -5.39
N LYS A 15 8.01 20.16 -6.49
CA LYS A 15 7.38 18.84 -6.54
C LYS A 15 8.39 17.71 -6.51
N VAL A 16 9.51 17.86 -7.22
CA VAL A 16 10.63 16.91 -7.17
C VAL A 16 11.15 16.77 -5.74
N GLY A 17 11.33 17.88 -5.03
CA GLY A 17 11.75 17.87 -3.62
C GLY A 17 10.77 17.12 -2.72
N LEU A 18 9.45 17.32 -2.88
CA LEU A 18 8.43 16.58 -2.15
C LEU A 18 8.45 15.08 -2.46
N ILE A 19 8.70 14.70 -3.72
CA ILE A 19 8.84 13.28 -4.11
C ILE A 19 10.05 12.67 -3.42
N VAL A 20 11.20 13.32 -3.44
CA VAL A 20 12.43 12.84 -2.77
C VAL A 20 12.20 12.71 -1.25
N ALA A 21 11.58 13.70 -0.61
CA ALA A 21 11.25 13.65 0.80
C ALA A 21 10.30 12.47 1.11
N SER A 22 9.35 12.19 0.22
CA SER A 22 8.40 11.09 0.39
C SER A 22 9.06 9.70 0.39
N TRP A 23 10.23 9.53 -0.23
CA TRP A 23 10.95 8.24 -0.21
C TRP A 23 11.43 7.85 1.18
N VAL A 24 11.62 8.83 2.06
CA VAL A 24 11.99 8.61 3.47
C VAL A 24 10.74 8.63 4.35
N ILE A 25 9.85 9.62 4.15
CA ILE A 25 8.67 9.82 4.99
C ILE A 25 7.69 8.65 4.85
N SER A 26 7.46 8.17 3.63
CA SER A 26 6.45 7.13 3.40
C SER A 26 6.80 5.78 4.04
N PRO A 27 8.01 5.20 3.91
CA PRO A 27 8.37 3.98 4.62
C PRO A 27 8.47 4.18 6.14
N ALA A 28 8.87 5.37 6.61
CA ALA A 28 8.94 5.68 8.03
C ALA A 28 7.53 5.69 8.67
N LEU A 29 6.55 6.34 8.03
CA LEU A 29 5.16 6.36 8.50
C LEU A 29 4.53 4.97 8.46
N GLY A 30 4.67 4.24 7.35
CA GLY A 30 4.19 2.86 7.25
C GLY A 30 4.82 1.96 8.30
N GLY A 31 6.12 2.09 8.52
CA GLY A 31 6.86 1.35 9.53
C GLY A 31 6.44 1.66 10.95
N LEU A 32 6.27 2.94 11.28
CA LEU A 32 5.80 3.38 12.60
C LEU A 32 4.39 2.85 12.90
N LEU A 33 3.44 3.01 11.98
CA LEU A 33 2.08 2.51 12.17
C LEU A 33 2.05 0.99 12.31
N ALA A 34 2.81 0.26 11.50
CA ALA A 34 2.90 -1.20 11.58
C ALA A 34 3.57 -1.67 12.89
N PHE A 35 4.61 -0.98 13.33
CA PHE A 35 5.25 -1.22 14.61
C PHE A 35 4.25 -1.05 15.76
N LEU A 36 3.53 0.07 15.81
CA LEU A 36 2.54 0.34 16.84
C LEU A 36 1.40 -0.68 16.82
N MET A 37 0.90 -1.04 15.63
CA MET A 37 -0.13 -2.06 15.46
C MET A 37 0.34 -3.41 15.99
N MET A 38 1.54 -3.86 15.58
CA MET A 38 2.09 -5.14 16.04
C MET A 38 2.39 -5.12 17.55
N GLN A 39 2.88 -4.00 18.11
CA GLN A 39 3.09 -3.87 19.55
C GLN A 39 1.78 -3.93 20.32
N SER A 40 0.69 -3.36 19.80
CA SER A 40 -0.63 -3.46 20.42
C SER A 40 -1.12 -4.91 20.45
N ILE A 41 -1.00 -5.65 19.33
CA ILE A 41 -1.36 -7.08 19.27
C ILE A 41 -0.51 -7.90 20.25
N ARG A 42 0.80 -7.64 20.29
CA ARG A 42 1.68 -8.32 21.24
C ARG A 42 1.28 -8.06 22.69
N LYS A 43 1.04 -6.79 23.04
CA LYS A 43 0.72 -6.38 24.42
C LYS A 43 -0.64 -6.90 24.88
N PHE A 44 -1.67 -6.80 24.03
CA PHE A 44 -3.04 -7.11 24.44
C PHE A 44 -3.46 -8.56 24.15
N ILE A 45 -2.75 -9.26 23.25
CA ILE A 45 -3.11 -10.62 22.83
C ILE A 45 -1.97 -11.59 23.06
N LEU A 46 -0.84 -11.45 22.35
CA LEU A 46 0.17 -12.52 22.28
C LEU A 46 0.96 -12.71 23.58
N ASN A 47 1.35 -11.62 24.24
CA ASN A 47 2.16 -11.65 25.47
C ASN A 47 1.29 -11.70 26.73
N THR A 48 0.22 -12.47 26.72
CA THR A 48 -0.71 -12.61 27.84
C THR A 48 -0.83 -14.08 28.24
N GLU A 49 -1.36 -14.33 29.43
CA GLU A 49 -1.54 -15.70 29.94
C GLU A 49 -2.52 -16.53 29.05
N ASN A 50 -3.52 -15.89 28.48
CA ASN A 50 -4.55 -16.52 27.65
C ASN A 50 -4.70 -15.85 26.27
N PRO A 51 -3.72 -16.03 25.35
CA PRO A 51 -3.70 -15.32 24.05
C PRO A 51 -4.96 -15.56 23.20
N PHE A 52 -5.50 -16.77 23.21
CA PHE A 52 -6.69 -17.08 22.42
C PHE A 52 -7.94 -16.35 22.95
N GLN A 53 -8.17 -16.33 24.26
CA GLN A 53 -9.31 -15.62 24.85
C GLN A 53 -9.18 -14.11 24.63
N ASN A 54 -7.96 -13.58 24.75
CA ASN A 54 -7.68 -12.19 24.47
C ASN A 54 -7.82 -11.85 22.97
N ALA A 55 -7.50 -12.77 22.06
CA ALA A 55 -7.80 -12.60 20.64
C ALA A 55 -9.31 -12.54 20.38
N GLN A 56 -10.11 -13.34 21.08
CA GLN A 56 -11.58 -13.25 20.99
C GLN A 56 -12.13 -11.95 21.57
N LYS A 57 -11.54 -11.44 22.66
CA LYS A 57 -11.97 -10.21 23.35
C LYS A 57 -11.60 -8.96 22.55
N TYR A 58 -10.36 -8.85 22.10
CA TYR A 58 -9.81 -7.66 21.43
C TYR A 58 -9.87 -7.74 19.90
N GLY A 59 -10.07 -8.93 19.32
CA GLY A 59 -10.21 -9.14 17.88
C GLY A 59 -11.22 -8.20 17.20
N PRO A 60 -12.42 -7.99 17.76
CA PRO A 60 -13.41 -7.08 17.20
C PRO A 60 -12.91 -5.64 17.03
N PHE A 61 -12.01 -5.16 17.90
CA PHE A 61 -11.37 -3.86 17.74
C PHE A 61 -10.49 -3.80 16.48
N TYR A 62 -9.70 -4.85 16.21
CA TYR A 62 -8.89 -4.92 14.99
C TYR A 62 -9.74 -5.10 13.74
N VAL A 63 -10.87 -5.81 13.84
CA VAL A 63 -11.86 -5.88 12.76
C VAL A 63 -12.50 -4.51 12.51
N PHE A 64 -12.78 -3.73 13.55
CA PHE A 64 -13.22 -2.34 13.42
C PHE A 64 -12.21 -1.51 12.63
N LEU A 65 -10.93 -1.55 13.03
CA LEU A 65 -9.87 -0.82 12.33
C LEU A 65 -9.76 -1.23 10.86
N LEU A 66 -9.88 -2.53 10.58
CA LEU A 66 -9.89 -3.06 9.23
C LEU A 66 -11.06 -2.48 8.42
N GLY A 67 -12.29 -2.59 8.91
CA GLY A 67 -13.49 -2.08 8.24
C GLY A 67 -13.43 -0.56 8.03
N PHE A 68 -12.93 0.17 9.01
CA PHE A 68 -12.74 1.61 8.95
C PHE A 68 -11.74 2.01 7.84
N VAL A 69 -10.57 1.39 7.81
CA VAL A 69 -9.54 1.66 6.79
C VAL A 69 -10.02 1.26 5.39
N ILE A 70 -10.65 0.07 5.24
CA ILE A 70 -11.24 -0.36 3.95
C ILE A 70 -12.24 0.67 3.44
N SER A 71 -13.12 1.17 4.31
CA SER A 71 -14.10 2.19 3.93
C SER A 71 -13.43 3.48 3.45
N LEU A 72 -12.41 3.94 4.15
CA LEU A 72 -11.67 5.13 3.73
C LEU A 72 -10.92 4.92 2.41
N VAL A 73 -10.29 3.75 2.21
CA VAL A 73 -9.65 3.39 0.93
C VAL A 73 -10.68 3.42 -0.20
N THR A 74 -11.84 2.82 0.02
CA THR A 74 -12.92 2.76 -0.99
C THR A 74 -13.44 4.15 -1.31
N LEU A 75 -13.74 4.97 -0.30
CA LEU A 75 -14.27 6.33 -0.50
C LEU A 75 -13.26 7.27 -1.17
N PHE A 76 -11.98 7.21 -0.76
CA PHE A 76 -10.99 8.17 -1.24
C PHE A 76 -10.26 7.75 -2.51
N LYS A 77 -10.18 6.45 -2.78
CA LYS A 77 -9.51 5.92 -3.97
C LYS A 77 -10.47 5.24 -4.94
N GLY A 78 -11.40 4.42 -4.43
CA GLY A 78 -12.31 3.65 -5.27
C GLY A 78 -13.41 4.49 -5.91
N LEU A 79 -14.03 5.36 -5.14
CA LEU A 79 -15.18 6.14 -5.58
C LEU A 79 -14.81 7.55 -6.07
N SER A 80 -13.52 7.88 -6.17
CA SER A 80 -13.04 9.17 -6.67
C SER A 80 -13.52 9.50 -8.09
N HIS A 81 -13.81 8.50 -8.91
CA HIS A 81 -14.32 8.67 -10.27
C HIS A 81 -15.82 8.96 -10.32
N LEU A 82 -16.56 8.73 -9.25
CA LEU A 82 -18.01 8.98 -9.20
C LEU A 82 -18.35 10.44 -8.85
N ASN A 83 -17.33 11.30 -8.68
CA ASN A 83 -17.50 12.70 -8.28
C ASN A 83 -18.47 12.87 -7.10
N LEU A 84 -18.43 11.93 -6.16
CA LEU A 84 -19.18 12.04 -4.91
C LEU A 84 -18.52 13.13 -4.09
N ASP A 85 -19.09 14.33 -4.09
CA ASP A 85 -18.64 15.49 -3.31
C ASP A 85 -18.91 15.28 -1.80
N LEU A 86 -18.40 14.16 -1.26
CA LEU A 86 -18.51 13.87 0.15
C LEU A 86 -17.52 14.75 0.93
N SER A 87 -18.05 15.48 1.91
CA SER A 87 -17.21 16.18 2.85
C SER A 87 -16.32 15.20 3.62
N VAL A 88 -15.17 15.67 4.11
CA VAL A 88 -14.27 14.86 4.93
C VAL A 88 -15.01 14.26 6.11
N ALA A 89 -15.83 15.07 6.79
CA ALA A 89 -16.63 14.64 7.93
C ALA A 89 -17.62 13.51 7.56
N ALA A 90 -18.32 13.64 6.43
CA ALA A 90 -19.22 12.59 5.94
C ALA A 90 -18.47 11.28 5.66
N SER A 91 -17.32 11.36 5.00
CA SER A 91 -16.50 10.17 4.70
C SER A 91 -16.04 9.45 5.97
N PHE A 92 -15.61 10.20 6.99
CA PHE A 92 -15.22 9.62 8.28
C PHE A 92 -16.43 9.02 9.03
N THR A 93 -17.60 9.66 8.97
CA THR A 93 -18.83 9.14 9.58
C THR A 93 -19.26 7.83 8.92
N PHE A 94 -19.26 7.76 7.59
CA PHE A 94 -19.54 6.52 6.86
C PHE A 94 -18.54 5.42 7.21
N ALA A 95 -17.24 5.74 7.25
CA ALA A 95 -16.22 4.78 7.61
C ALA A 95 -16.38 4.27 9.06
N LEU A 96 -16.79 5.14 10.00
CA LEU A 96 -17.07 4.77 11.38
C LEU A 96 -18.24 3.81 11.47
N ILE A 97 -19.39 4.15 10.84
CA ILE A 97 -20.60 3.31 10.84
C ILE A 97 -20.30 1.95 10.22
N PHE A 98 -19.65 1.92 9.06
CA PHE A 98 -19.31 0.69 8.37
C PHE A 98 -18.30 -0.15 9.17
N GLY A 99 -17.28 0.50 9.75
CA GLY A 99 -16.31 -0.16 10.62
C GLY A 99 -16.97 -0.81 11.84
N LEU A 100 -17.90 -0.12 12.50
CA LEU A 100 -18.67 -0.67 13.62
C LEU A 100 -19.56 -1.84 13.19
N SER A 101 -20.20 -1.75 12.04
CA SER A 101 -21.03 -2.84 11.49
C SER A 101 -20.21 -4.09 11.20
N ILE A 102 -19.04 -3.93 10.58
CA ILE A 102 -18.09 -5.04 10.33
C ILE A 102 -17.54 -5.60 11.64
N ALA A 103 -17.23 -4.74 12.62
CA ALA A 103 -16.77 -5.19 13.94
C ALA A 103 -17.82 -6.04 14.65
N PHE A 104 -19.09 -5.68 14.55
CA PHE A 104 -20.18 -6.48 15.12
C PHE A 104 -20.30 -7.86 14.46
N ILE A 105 -20.23 -7.91 13.12
CA ILE A 105 -20.21 -9.18 12.38
C ILE A 105 -18.97 -10.00 12.77
N GLY A 106 -17.79 -9.36 12.81
CA GLY A 106 -16.55 -9.99 13.21
C GLY A 106 -16.58 -10.53 14.63
N TRP A 107 -17.20 -9.83 15.56
CA TRP A 107 -17.40 -10.30 16.93
C TRP A 107 -18.25 -11.60 16.99
N LEU A 108 -19.32 -11.67 16.21
CA LEU A 108 -20.13 -12.89 16.10
C LEU A 108 -19.35 -14.07 15.52
N LEU A 109 -18.52 -13.81 14.49
CA LEU A 109 -17.73 -14.85 13.83
C LEU A 109 -16.56 -15.32 14.70
N ILE A 110 -15.84 -14.40 15.34
CA ILE A 110 -14.69 -14.70 16.19
C ILE A 110 -15.12 -15.57 17.38
N ARG A 111 -16.29 -15.34 17.95
CA ARG A 111 -16.84 -16.17 19.05
C ARG A 111 -17.10 -17.63 18.67
N ARG A 112 -17.27 -17.90 17.36
CA ARG A 112 -17.48 -19.28 16.86
C ARG A 112 -16.18 -20.04 16.66
N VAL A 113 -15.03 -19.35 16.69
CA VAL A 113 -13.73 -19.99 16.54
C VAL A 113 -13.42 -20.74 17.84
N THR A 114 -13.07 -22.00 17.71
CA THR A 114 -12.67 -22.87 18.83
C THR A 114 -11.18 -23.02 18.89
N MET A 115 -10.64 -23.11 20.10
CA MET A 115 -9.24 -23.40 20.35
C MET A 115 -8.91 -24.84 19.92
N ASP A 116 -7.78 -25.04 19.27
CA ASP A 116 -7.22 -26.35 18.98
C ASP A 116 -5.92 -26.57 19.79
N PRO A 117 -5.99 -27.26 20.95
CA PRO A 117 -4.84 -27.47 21.81
C PRO A 117 -3.71 -28.28 21.16
N LYS A 118 -4.03 -29.14 20.17
CA LYS A 118 -3.02 -29.93 19.45
C LYS A 118 -2.24 -29.06 18.47
N ALA A 119 -2.95 -28.16 17.75
CA ALA A 119 -2.33 -27.21 16.86
C ALA A 119 -1.45 -26.21 17.61
N ASP A 120 -1.92 -25.68 18.76
CA ASP A 120 -1.16 -24.72 19.57
C ASP A 120 0.10 -25.33 20.21
N ARG A 121 0.10 -26.64 20.52
CA ARG A 121 1.32 -27.34 20.96
C ARG A 121 2.34 -27.49 19.86
N LYS A 122 1.90 -27.66 18.62
CA LYS A 122 2.77 -27.83 17.46
C LYS A 122 3.27 -26.50 16.90
N TYR A 123 2.38 -25.51 16.84
CA TYR A 123 2.65 -24.18 16.28
C TYR A 123 2.17 -23.14 17.28
N HIS A 124 3.10 -22.48 17.95
CA HIS A 124 2.79 -21.46 18.96
C HIS A 124 1.82 -20.41 18.40
N PHE A 125 0.70 -20.16 19.09
CA PHE A 125 -0.38 -19.26 18.68
C PHE A 125 -1.22 -19.69 17.45
N ALA A 126 -1.23 -20.95 17.03
CA ALA A 126 -1.99 -21.41 15.87
C ALA A 126 -3.48 -21.01 15.93
N SER A 127 -4.12 -21.12 17.10
CA SER A 127 -5.52 -20.73 17.30
C SER A 127 -5.74 -19.21 17.20
N VAL A 128 -4.78 -18.39 17.62
CA VAL A 128 -4.80 -16.91 17.43
C VAL A 128 -4.65 -16.57 15.96
N GLU A 129 -3.68 -17.18 15.29
CA GLU A 129 -3.44 -16.95 13.87
C GLU A 129 -4.66 -17.34 13.01
N LYS A 130 -5.44 -18.34 13.43
CA LYS A 130 -6.70 -18.72 12.79
C LYS A 130 -7.75 -17.59 12.84
N ILE A 131 -7.78 -16.80 13.92
CA ILE A 131 -8.64 -15.60 14.03
C ILE A 131 -8.13 -14.50 13.09
N PHE A 132 -6.82 -14.29 13.00
CA PHE A 132 -6.24 -13.22 12.19
C PHE A 132 -6.15 -13.55 10.69
N THR A 133 -6.22 -14.83 10.29
CA THR A 133 -6.14 -15.24 8.88
C THR A 133 -7.18 -14.53 7.99
N PRO A 134 -8.49 -14.55 8.28
CA PRO A 134 -9.45 -13.80 7.46
C PRO A 134 -9.19 -12.30 7.48
N MET A 135 -8.78 -11.74 8.62
CA MET A 135 -8.46 -10.31 8.73
C MET A 135 -7.28 -9.94 7.83
N MET A 136 -6.25 -10.79 7.78
CA MET A 136 -5.10 -10.61 6.88
C MET A 136 -5.54 -10.68 5.41
N ILE A 137 -6.41 -11.62 5.03
CA ILE A 137 -6.90 -11.72 3.65
C ILE A 137 -7.63 -10.44 3.25
N PHE A 138 -8.51 -9.91 4.08
CA PHE A 138 -9.22 -8.67 3.80
C PHE A 138 -8.31 -7.45 3.79
N SER A 139 -7.30 -7.37 4.69
CA SER A 139 -6.31 -6.30 4.64
C SER A 139 -5.44 -6.37 3.39
N ALA A 140 -5.06 -7.57 2.95
CA ALA A 140 -4.34 -7.79 1.70
C ALA A 140 -5.14 -7.32 0.48
N CYS A 141 -6.43 -7.66 0.42
CA CYS A 141 -7.32 -7.17 -0.64
C CYS A 141 -7.44 -5.64 -0.63
N SER A 142 -7.57 -5.03 0.56
CA SER A 142 -7.63 -3.57 0.71
C SER A 142 -6.33 -2.91 0.26
N MET A 143 -5.19 -3.47 0.67
CA MET A 143 -3.88 -2.97 0.27
C MET A 143 -3.65 -3.14 -1.24
N ALA A 144 -4.02 -4.29 -1.82
CA ALA A 144 -3.93 -4.53 -3.26
C ALA A 144 -4.76 -3.52 -4.06
N PHE A 145 -5.97 -3.19 -3.58
CA PHE A 145 -6.81 -2.17 -4.20
C PHE A 145 -6.20 -0.77 -4.09
N ALA A 146 -5.72 -0.37 -2.90
CA ALA A 146 -5.06 0.92 -2.70
C ALA A 146 -3.77 1.05 -3.53
N HIS A 147 -2.97 -0.01 -3.58
CA HIS A 147 -1.75 -0.10 -4.38
C HIS A 147 -2.06 0.00 -5.88
N GLY A 148 -2.95 -0.85 -6.39
CA GLY A 148 -3.31 -0.89 -7.80
C GLY A 148 -3.85 0.44 -8.30
N SER A 149 -4.73 1.09 -7.54
CA SER A 149 -5.26 2.41 -7.92
C SER A 149 -4.19 3.51 -7.96
N ASN A 150 -3.16 3.42 -7.11
CA ASN A 150 -2.05 4.36 -7.10
C ASN A 150 -1.07 4.11 -8.26
N ASP A 151 -0.71 2.85 -8.47
CA ASP A 151 0.35 2.49 -9.42
C ASP A 151 -0.14 2.52 -10.87
N VAL A 152 -1.42 2.20 -11.13
CA VAL A 152 -2.02 2.45 -12.45
C VAL A 152 -1.92 3.93 -12.80
N ALA A 153 -2.29 4.83 -11.90
CA ALA A 153 -2.21 6.27 -12.15
C ALA A 153 -0.79 6.74 -12.47
N ASN A 154 0.22 6.21 -11.76
CA ASN A 154 1.64 6.53 -12.03
C ASN A 154 2.10 6.01 -13.39
N GLY A 155 1.68 4.81 -13.79
CA GLY A 155 2.04 4.19 -15.07
C GLY A 155 1.42 4.88 -16.28
N ILE A 156 0.15 5.26 -16.19
CA ILE A 156 -0.59 5.83 -17.32
C ILE A 156 -0.59 7.36 -17.38
N GLY A 157 -0.20 8.03 -16.29
CA GLY A 157 -0.20 9.50 -16.20
C GLY A 157 0.52 10.20 -17.35
N PRO A 158 1.76 9.81 -17.70
CA PRO A 158 2.49 10.39 -18.84
C PRO A 158 1.76 10.16 -20.17
N LEU A 159 1.21 8.99 -20.41
CA LEU A 159 0.43 8.69 -21.63
C LEU A 159 -0.85 9.54 -21.71
N ALA A 160 -1.57 9.66 -20.59
CA ALA A 160 -2.77 10.48 -20.52
C ALA A 160 -2.47 11.97 -20.80
N ALA A 161 -1.34 12.47 -20.29
CA ALA A 161 -0.90 13.83 -20.56
C ALA A 161 -0.59 14.04 -22.04
N ILE A 162 0.13 13.12 -22.69
CA ILE A 162 0.43 13.18 -24.13
C ILE A 162 -0.84 13.20 -24.94
N VAL A 163 -1.79 12.27 -24.68
CA VAL A 163 -3.06 12.19 -25.40
C VAL A 163 -3.88 13.46 -25.21
N SER A 164 -3.88 14.04 -24.00
CA SER A 164 -4.56 15.30 -23.73
C SER A 164 -3.99 16.46 -24.55
N VAL A 165 -2.67 16.61 -24.63
CA VAL A 165 -2.01 17.65 -25.41
C VAL A 165 -2.30 17.50 -26.90
N ILE A 166 -2.28 16.26 -27.43
CA ILE A 166 -2.63 16.02 -28.85
C ILE A 166 -4.07 16.41 -29.13
N ASN A 167 -5.00 16.02 -28.27
CA ASN A 167 -6.43 16.28 -28.47
C ASN A 167 -6.82 17.76 -28.31
N SER A 168 -6.04 18.54 -27.54
CA SER A 168 -6.25 19.97 -27.33
C SER A 168 -5.52 20.86 -28.35
N GLY A 169 -4.87 20.27 -29.36
CA GLY A 169 -4.11 21.04 -30.35
C GLY A 169 -2.83 21.68 -29.82
N GLY A 170 -2.23 21.14 -28.75
CA GLY A 170 -0.98 21.62 -28.15
C GLY A 170 -1.16 22.37 -26.82
N GLU A 171 -2.39 22.56 -26.34
CA GLU A 171 -2.63 23.20 -25.04
C GLU A 171 -2.34 22.24 -23.87
N ILE A 172 -1.62 22.72 -22.87
CA ILE A 172 -1.33 21.96 -21.65
C ILE A 172 -2.40 22.24 -20.61
N ALA A 173 -3.37 21.34 -20.49
CA ALA A 173 -4.40 21.42 -19.47
C ALA A 173 -3.84 21.00 -18.09
N GLN A 174 -4.19 21.73 -17.02
CA GLN A 174 -3.80 21.37 -15.65
C GLN A 174 -4.47 20.08 -15.16
N LYS A 175 -5.61 19.72 -15.72
CA LYS A 175 -6.32 18.46 -15.49
C LYS A 175 -6.75 17.89 -16.82
N SER A 176 -6.21 16.74 -17.19
CA SER A 176 -6.63 16.01 -18.39
C SER A 176 -7.69 14.97 -18.03
N ALA A 177 -8.73 14.88 -18.87
CA ALA A 177 -9.65 13.75 -18.77
C ALA A 177 -8.88 12.45 -19.04
N LEU A 178 -9.15 11.42 -18.24
CA LEU A 178 -8.49 10.13 -18.37
C LEU A 178 -9.40 9.18 -19.17
N PRO A 179 -9.12 8.93 -20.47
CA PRO A 179 -9.92 8.02 -21.27
C PRO A 179 -9.89 6.60 -20.71
N LEU A 180 -11.04 5.92 -20.76
CA LEU A 180 -11.21 4.56 -20.22
C LEU A 180 -10.22 3.56 -20.83
N TRP A 181 -9.93 3.68 -22.13
CA TRP A 181 -8.98 2.79 -22.80
C TRP A 181 -7.55 2.86 -22.21
N ILE A 182 -7.10 4.04 -21.76
CA ILE A 182 -5.81 4.22 -21.10
C ILE A 182 -5.81 3.49 -19.74
N LEU A 183 -6.90 3.60 -18.98
CA LEU A 183 -7.06 2.85 -17.72
C LEU A 183 -7.02 1.35 -17.94
N VAL A 184 -7.72 0.85 -18.95
CA VAL A 184 -7.75 -0.57 -19.30
C VAL A 184 -6.35 -1.04 -19.73
N LEU A 185 -5.63 -0.25 -20.54
CA LEU A 185 -4.27 -0.55 -20.96
C LEU A 185 -3.31 -0.67 -19.76
N GLY A 186 -3.33 0.32 -18.86
CA GLY A 186 -2.49 0.31 -17.67
C GLY A 186 -2.84 -0.82 -16.71
N GLY A 187 -4.13 -1.04 -16.45
CA GLY A 187 -4.62 -2.13 -15.61
C GLY A 187 -4.21 -3.51 -16.16
N THR A 188 -4.36 -3.72 -17.47
CA THR A 188 -3.93 -4.96 -18.15
C THR A 188 -2.42 -5.17 -18.01
N GLY A 189 -1.62 -4.12 -18.19
CA GLY A 189 -0.17 -4.20 -18.01
C GLY A 189 0.23 -4.61 -16.59
N ILE A 190 -0.43 -4.06 -15.55
CA ILE A 190 -0.19 -4.46 -14.16
C ILE A 190 -0.58 -5.93 -13.93
N VAL A 191 -1.74 -6.37 -14.43
CA VAL A 191 -2.19 -7.78 -14.29
C VAL A 191 -1.19 -8.74 -14.94
N ILE A 192 -0.70 -8.45 -16.14
CA ILE A 192 0.32 -9.27 -16.82
C ILE A 192 1.62 -9.30 -15.99
N GLY A 193 2.09 -8.15 -15.50
CA GLY A 193 3.28 -8.06 -14.66
C GLY A 193 3.15 -8.88 -13.37
N LEU A 194 1.99 -8.79 -12.71
CA LEU A 194 1.69 -9.56 -11.50
C LEU A 194 1.64 -11.07 -11.77
N ALA A 195 0.97 -11.47 -12.85
CA ALA A 195 0.85 -12.88 -13.23
C ALA A 195 2.20 -13.54 -13.57
N THR A 196 3.13 -12.75 -14.13
CA THR A 196 4.45 -13.27 -14.56
C THR A 196 5.49 -13.26 -13.45
N LEU A 197 5.63 -12.18 -12.70
CA LEU A 197 6.73 -11.97 -11.75
C LEU A 197 6.29 -11.67 -10.31
N GLY A 198 4.99 -11.43 -10.07
CA GLY A 198 4.46 -11.02 -8.76
C GLY A 198 4.78 -12.01 -7.64
N TYR A 199 4.78 -13.32 -7.93
CA TYR A 199 5.10 -14.35 -6.94
C TYR A 199 6.52 -14.21 -6.34
N ARG A 200 7.49 -13.70 -7.13
CA ARG A 200 8.87 -13.48 -6.66
C ARG A 200 8.93 -12.33 -5.66
N VAL A 201 8.17 -11.26 -5.92
CA VAL A 201 8.07 -10.10 -5.04
C VAL A 201 7.38 -10.50 -3.73
N MET A 202 6.23 -11.18 -3.82
CA MET A 202 5.49 -11.69 -2.66
C MET A 202 6.36 -12.57 -1.76
N LYS A 203 7.11 -13.52 -2.36
CA LYS A 203 8.03 -14.38 -1.62
C LYS A 203 9.13 -13.56 -0.93
N THR A 204 9.69 -12.56 -1.59
CA THR A 204 10.76 -11.74 -1.00
C THR A 204 10.25 -10.93 0.20
N ILE A 205 9.11 -10.27 0.06
CA ILE A 205 8.53 -9.44 1.12
C ILE A 205 8.02 -10.32 2.27
N GLY A 206 7.32 -11.41 1.95
CA GLY A 206 6.65 -12.25 2.96
C GLY A 206 7.57 -13.17 3.76
N THR A 207 8.76 -13.51 3.23
CA THR A 207 9.62 -14.51 3.88
C THR A 207 11.07 -14.07 4.07
N LYS A 208 11.60 -13.14 3.25
CA LYS A 208 13.03 -12.79 3.29
C LYS A 208 13.35 -11.56 4.14
N ILE A 209 12.44 -10.61 4.32
CA ILE A 209 12.65 -9.44 5.19
C ILE A 209 12.43 -9.86 6.64
N THR A 210 11.24 -10.41 6.93
CA THR A 210 10.85 -11.04 8.19
C THR A 210 9.76 -12.07 7.88
N GLU A 211 9.67 -13.13 8.67
CA GLU A 211 8.64 -14.14 8.49
C GLU A 211 7.28 -13.55 8.87
N LEU A 212 6.36 -13.49 7.90
CA LEU A 212 5.02 -12.98 8.10
C LEU A 212 4.04 -14.12 8.41
N THR A 213 3.52 -14.12 9.64
CA THR A 213 2.34 -14.90 10.04
C THR A 213 1.08 -14.05 9.81
N PRO A 214 -0.14 -14.61 9.90
CA PRO A 214 -1.37 -13.82 9.72
C PRO A 214 -1.46 -12.57 10.58
N THR A 215 -1.11 -12.61 11.86
CA THR A 215 -1.09 -11.41 12.73
C THR A 215 -0.11 -10.36 12.24
N ARG A 216 1.06 -10.77 11.77
CA ARG A 216 2.12 -9.89 11.27
C ARG A 216 1.78 -9.31 9.92
N GLY A 217 1.27 -10.14 9.00
CA GLY A 217 0.76 -9.72 7.69
C GLY A 217 -0.35 -8.70 7.84
N PHE A 218 -1.36 -9.00 8.64
CA PHE A 218 -2.44 -8.07 8.98
C PHE A 218 -1.92 -6.71 9.46
N SER A 219 -0.97 -6.72 10.41
CA SER A 219 -0.40 -5.48 10.95
C SER A 219 0.32 -4.66 9.89
N ALA A 220 1.11 -5.31 9.01
CA ALA A 220 1.84 -4.63 7.95
C ALA A 220 0.90 -4.05 6.88
N GLU A 221 -0.03 -4.86 6.40
CA GLU A 221 -0.95 -4.48 5.31
C GLU A 221 -1.93 -3.40 5.72
N LEU A 222 -2.54 -3.52 6.91
CA LEU A 222 -3.47 -2.52 7.42
C LEU A 222 -2.76 -1.18 7.66
N ALA A 223 -1.57 -1.20 8.24
CA ALA A 223 -0.77 0.02 8.43
C ALA A 223 -0.36 0.65 7.10
N ALA A 224 0.03 -0.17 6.11
CA ALA A 224 0.35 0.32 4.78
C ALA A 224 -0.87 0.95 4.09
N ALA A 225 -2.03 0.29 4.12
CA ALA A 225 -3.28 0.83 3.56
C ALA A 225 -3.68 2.15 4.24
N ALA A 226 -3.61 2.22 5.56
CA ALA A 226 -3.87 3.46 6.32
C ALA A 226 -2.91 4.58 5.93
N THR A 227 -1.62 4.29 5.75
CA THR A 227 -0.61 5.26 5.31
C THR A 227 -0.92 5.80 3.91
N VAL A 228 -1.31 4.92 2.98
CA VAL A 228 -1.70 5.34 1.61
C VAL A 228 -2.92 6.26 1.64
N VAL A 229 -3.91 5.98 2.49
CA VAL A 229 -5.10 6.83 2.65
C VAL A 229 -4.72 8.21 3.19
N LEU A 230 -3.91 8.26 4.24
CA LEU A 230 -3.44 9.51 4.84
C LEU A 230 -2.65 10.35 3.82
N ALA A 231 -1.72 9.73 3.10
CA ALA A 231 -0.93 10.38 2.07
C ALA A 231 -1.78 10.93 0.91
N SER A 232 -2.81 10.17 0.51
CA SER A 232 -3.74 10.61 -0.55
C SER A 232 -4.52 11.85 -0.18
N ARG A 233 -4.82 12.04 1.10
CA ARG A 233 -5.56 13.22 1.61
C ARG A 233 -4.65 14.44 1.75
N THR A 234 -3.39 14.25 2.10
CA THR A 234 -2.42 15.35 2.22
C THR A 234 -1.83 15.76 0.88
N GLY A 235 -2.16 15.05 -0.21
CA GLY A 235 -1.56 15.29 -1.54
C GLY A 235 -0.07 14.94 -1.61
N LEU A 236 0.44 14.20 -0.63
CA LEU A 236 1.83 13.77 -0.60
C LEU A 236 2.04 12.68 -1.65
N PRO A 237 2.96 12.86 -2.61
CA PRO A 237 3.29 11.81 -3.57
C PRO A 237 4.03 10.68 -2.84
N VAL A 238 3.43 9.50 -2.75
CA VAL A 238 4.01 8.38 -2.01
C VAL A 238 4.21 7.16 -2.89
N SER A 239 5.23 6.37 -2.58
CA SER A 239 5.42 5.03 -3.13
C SER A 239 4.75 4.00 -2.22
N THR A 240 3.74 3.33 -2.74
CA THR A 240 3.04 2.24 -2.04
C THR A 240 3.98 1.07 -1.70
N THR A 241 4.95 0.78 -2.58
CA THR A 241 5.98 -0.23 -2.34
C THR A 241 6.90 0.17 -1.18
N HIS A 242 7.34 1.44 -1.10
CA HIS A 242 8.15 1.93 0.03
C HIS A 242 7.37 1.84 1.34
N ILE A 243 6.09 2.22 1.33
CA ILE A 243 5.21 2.11 2.51
C ILE A 243 5.11 0.66 2.98
N LEU A 244 4.84 -0.29 2.07
CA LEU A 244 4.69 -1.70 2.41
C LEU A 244 5.99 -2.30 2.97
N VAL A 245 7.12 -2.03 2.33
CA VAL A 245 8.44 -2.47 2.83
C VAL A 245 8.71 -1.87 4.21
N GLY A 246 8.46 -0.57 4.39
CA GLY A 246 8.56 0.09 5.69
C GLY A 246 7.66 -0.56 6.75
N ALA A 247 6.42 -0.88 6.41
CA ALA A 247 5.48 -1.55 7.30
C ALA A 247 5.96 -2.95 7.72
N VAL A 248 6.51 -3.74 6.79
CA VAL A 248 7.10 -5.07 7.09
C VAL A 248 8.33 -4.93 7.99
N ILE A 249 9.16 -3.92 7.76
CA ILE A 249 10.29 -3.60 8.66
C ILE A 249 9.77 -3.23 10.06
N GLY A 250 8.73 -2.39 10.14
CA GLY A 250 8.10 -1.99 11.41
C GLY A 250 7.59 -3.18 12.23
N VAL A 251 6.92 -4.14 11.57
CA VAL A 251 6.51 -5.41 12.20
C VAL A 251 7.72 -6.21 12.68
N GLY A 252 8.77 -6.29 11.86
CA GLY A 252 10.02 -6.95 12.24
C GLY A 252 10.66 -6.30 13.45
N LEU A 253 10.76 -4.97 13.51
CA LEU A 253 11.26 -4.21 14.65
C LEU A 253 10.46 -4.47 15.93
N ALA A 254 9.14 -4.58 15.82
CA ALA A 254 8.30 -4.91 16.97
C ALA A 254 8.61 -6.28 17.57
N ARG A 255 9.20 -7.19 16.77
CA ARG A 255 9.66 -8.51 17.23
C ARG A 255 11.08 -8.50 17.80
N GLY A 256 11.85 -7.49 17.49
CA GLY A 256 13.26 -7.31 17.84
C GLY A 256 14.16 -7.30 16.59
N MET A 257 15.31 -6.65 16.71
CA MET A 257 16.26 -6.45 15.60
C MET A 257 16.71 -7.76 14.93
N GLY A 258 16.84 -8.85 15.70
CA GLY A 258 17.22 -10.17 15.16
C GLY A 258 16.19 -10.84 14.26
N ALA A 259 14.96 -10.28 14.19
CA ALA A 259 13.89 -10.80 13.33
C ALA A 259 13.93 -10.21 11.90
N ILE A 260 14.91 -9.37 11.57
CA ILE A 260 14.99 -8.62 10.31
C ILE A 260 16.29 -8.98 9.58
N ASP A 261 16.18 -9.27 8.28
CA ASP A 261 17.35 -9.43 7.41
C ASP A 261 17.77 -8.08 6.79
N LEU A 262 18.75 -7.44 7.42
CA LEU A 262 19.29 -6.15 6.97
C LEU A 262 19.94 -6.21 5.57
N ARG A 263 20.42 -7.39 5.13
CA ARG A 263 21.01 -7.55 3.79
C ARG A 263 19.95 -7.44 2.70
N VAL A 264 18.77 -8.02 2.96
CA VAL A 264 17.63 -7.93 2.04
C VAL A 264 17.15 -6.48 1.97
N ILE A 265 17.01 -5.80 3.11
CA ILE A 265 16.63 -4.38 3.15
C ILE A 265 17.64 -3.53 2.36
N GLY A 266 18.94 -3.73 2.57
CA GLY A 266 19.99 -3.00 1.84
C GLY A 266 19.84 -3.15 0.31
N LYS A 267 19.59 -4.38 -0.18
CA LYS A 267 19.35 -4.63 -1.61
C LYS A 267 18.11 -3.90 -2.13
N ILE A 268 17.02 -3.86 -1.35
CA ILE A 268 15.79 -3.14 -1.71
C ILE A 268 16.06 -1.65 -1.80
N VAL A 269 16.75 -1.06 -0.82
CA VAL A 269 17.10 0.37 -0.81
C VAL A 269 17.99 0.73 -2.00
N VAL A 270 19.00 -0.09 -2.30
CA VAL A 270 19.86 0.09 -3.48
C VAL A 270 19.02 0.05 -4.77
N SER A 271 18.05 -0.88 -4.86
CA SER A 271 17.18 -0.94 -6.05
C SER A 271 16.35 0.34 -6.21
N TRP A 272 15.87 0.95 -5.13
CA TRP A 272 15.14 2.22 -5.19
C TRP A 272 16.01 3.37 -5.76
N VAL A 273 17.28 3.42 -5.35
CA VAL A 273 18.22 4.45 -5.85
C VAL A 273 18.56 4.21 -7.31
N VAL A 274 18.76 2.96 -7.74
CA VAL A 274 19.20 2.62 -9.10
C VAL A 274 18.09 2.74 -10.15
N THR A 275 16.83 2.41 -9.77
CA THR A 275 15.70 2.40 -10.73
C THR A 275 15.40 3.80 -11.30
N LEU A 276 15.61 4.87 -10.53
CA LEU A 276 15.31 6.24 -10.96
C LEU A 276 16.26 6.76 -12.05
N PRO A 277 17.61 6.70 -11.86
CA PRO A 277 18.52 7.05 -12.93
C PRO A 277 18.35 6.16 -14.17
N ALA A 278 18.12 4.85 -13.97
CA ALA A 278 17.88 3.91 -15.07
C ALA A 278 16.65 4.32 -15.89
N GLY A 279 15.52 4.61 -15.22
CA GLY A 279 14.32 5.10 -15.89
C GLY A 279 14.51 6.43 -16.60
N GLY A 280 15.25 7.36 -16.00
CA GLY A 280 15.61 8.66 -16.60
C GLY A 280 16.47 8.53 -17.86
N ILE A 281 17.49 7.66 -17.81
CA ILE A 281 18.36 7.39 -18.96
C ILE A 281 17.56 6.75 -20.10
N LEU A 282 16.73 5.72 -19.80
CA LEU A 282 15.89 5.10 -20.82
C LEU A 282 14.91 6.09 -21.44
N ALA A 283 14.28 6.95 -20.64
CA ALA A 283 13.38 7.98 -21.15
C ALA A 283 14.10 8.98 -22.08
N ALA A 284 15.32 9.37 -21.75
CA ALA A 284 16.15 10.24 -22.60
C ALA A 284 16.55 9.54 -23.90
N LEU A 285 16.98 8.28 -23.83
CA LEU A 285 17.33 7.47 -25.02
C LEU A 285 16.14 7.33 -25.97
N PHE A 286 14.96 6.97 -25.47
CA PHE A 286 13.75 6.87 -26.30
C PHE A 286 13.37 8.22 -26.90
N PHE A 287 13.48 9.30 -26.14
CA PHE A 287 13.20 10.64 -26.65
C PHE A 287 14.10 10.99 -27.86
N PHE A 288 15.42 10.84 -27.73
CA PHE A 288 16.33 11.15 -28.84
C PHE A 288 16.14 10.21 -30.02
N THR A 289 15.89 8.92 -29.78
CA THR A 289 15.62 7.95 -30.86
C THR A 289 14.36 8.35 -31.64
N LEU A 290 13.25 8.64 -30.95
CA LEU A 290 12.00 9.03 -31.59
C LEU A 290 12.13 10.38 -32.30
N LYS A 291 12.83 11.35 -31.71
CA LYS A 291 13.11 12.63 -32.34
C LYS A 291 13.98 12.48 -33.61
N GLY A 292 14.90 11.51 -33.64
CA GLY A 292 15.72 11.25 -34.83
C GLY A 292 14.96 10.53 -35.96
N ILE A 293 13.86 9.82 -35.61
CA ILE A 293 13.05 9.08 -36.60
C ILE A 293 11.90 9.93 -37.16
N PHE A 294 11.25 10.73 -36.29
CA PHE A 294 9.99 11.41 -36.60
C PHE A 294 10.07 12.94 -36.57
N GLY A 295 11.10 13.51 -36.05
CA GLY A 295 11.27 14.95 -35.84
C GLY A 295 12.44 15.54 -36.47
#